data_40846caf227d4d4fa6fe10e49b5ab708
#
_entry.id   40846caf227d4d4fa6fe10e49b5ab708
#
_cell.length_a   1.000
_cell.length_b   1.000
_cell.length_c   1.000
_cell.angle_alpha   90.00
_cell.angle_beta   90.00
_cell.angle_gamma   90.00
#
_symmetry.space_group_name_H-M   'P 1'
#
loop_
_entity.id
_entity.type
_entity.pdbx_description
1 polymer ?
#
loop_
_entity_poly.entity_id
_entity_poly.type
_entity_poly.pdbx_seq_one_letter_code
_entity_poly.pdbx_strand_id
1 'polypeptide(L)'
;MTKENLLKMIAESGYNLGYGAKKHFATFDLIEKMPGWLSFVAFVVGIYALFVPVLATNQFSAAMILFGIASLYISAYNAEKQKYEDGGKLLTGCYNRLRALYYEVHSMSDATDFSAHVTAHNDIYAAAFAHTVSKQIFLSDWYAHYKFFWQQEIQWIDEQKHFTLLRDKLPLTFTVAVAAAFIALIVYGARNWSGFCS
;
A
#
# COMPACT_ATOMS: atom_id res chain seq x y z
N MET A 1 -22.49 3.18 -25.67
CA MET A 1 -21.12 2.88 -25.25
C MET A 1 -20.76 1.50 -25.76
N THR A 2 -19.53 1.28 -26.28
CA THR A 2 -19.13 -0.06 -26.72
C THR A 2 -18.78 -0.95 -25.51
N LYS A 3 -18.88 -2.28 -25.68
CA LYS A 3 -18.50 -3.26 -24.66
C LYS A 3 -17.06 -3.06 -24.18
N GLU A 4 -16.12 -2.89 -25.12
CA GLU A 4 -14.70 -2.69 -24.82
C GLU A 4 -14.46 -1.45 -23.93
N ASN A 5 -15.09 -0.32 -24.28
CA ASN A 5 -14.96 0.92 -23.48
C ASN A 5 -15.57 0.76 -22.08
N LEU A 6 -16.67 0.01 -21.96
CA LEU A 6 -17.29 -0.27 -20.67
C LEU A 6 -16.38 -1.18 -19.80
N LEU A 7 -15.85 -2.25 -20.36
CA LEU A 7 -14.92 -3.15 -19.65
C LEU A 7 -13.69 -2.40 -19.16
N LYS A 8 -13.11 -1.54 -20.00
CA LYS A 8 -11.98 -0.69 -19.61
C LYS A 8 -12.34 0.27 -18.48
N MET A 9 -13.50 0.93 -18.55
CA MET A 9 -13.98 1.84 -17.50
C MET A 9 -14.21 1.10 -16.18
N ILE A 10 -14.81 -0.09 -16.20
CA ILE A 10 -15.01 -0.92 -15.01
C ILE A 10 -13.66 -1.34 -14.41
N ALA A 11 -12.69 -1.75 -15.23
CA ALA A 11 -11.36 -2.17 -14.78
C ALA A 11 -10.56 -1.00 -14.18
N GLU A 12 -10.62 0.20 -14.76
CA GLU A 12 -10.00 1.41 -14.20
C GLU A 12 -10.58 1.78 -12.84
N SER A 13 -11.90 1.75 -12.72
CA SER A 13 -12.58 1.98 -11.45
C SER A 13 -12.26 0.89 -10.43
N GLY A 14 -12.20 -0.36 -10.86
CA GLY A 14 -11.79 -1.49 -10.03
C GLY A 14 -10.38 -1.34 -9.49
N TYR A 15 -9.43 -0.88 -10.33
CA TYR A 15 -8.08 -0.56 -9.88
C TYR A 15 -8.09 0.51 -8.78
N ASN A 16 -8.80 1.62 -9.01
CA ASN A 16 -8.84 2.73 -8.06
C ASN A 16 -9.46 2.32 -6.72
N LEU A 17 -10.59 1.60 -6.75
CA LEU A 17 -11.27 1.15 -5.53
C LEU A 17 -10.50 0.04 -4.81
N GLY A 18 -9.97 -0.93 -5.54
CA GLY A 18 -9.18 -2.02 -4.97
C GLY A 18 -7.88 -1.52 -4.33
N TYR A 19 -7.16 -0.63 -5.00
CA TYR A 19 -5.97 0.00 -4.45
C TYR A 19 -6.31 0.88 -3.25
N GLY A 20 -7.37 1.68 -3.34
CA GLY A 20 -7.89 2.49 -2.23
C GLY A 20 -8.24 1.65 -1.00
N ALA A 21 -8.91 0.51 -1.19
CA ALA A 21 -9.21 -0.44 -0.11
C ALA A 21 -7.94 -0.94 0.58
N LYS A 22 -6.92 -1.35 -0.21
CA LYS A 22 -5.64 -1.81 0.36
C LYS A 22 -4.90 -0.71 1.09
N LYS A 23 -5.00 0.54 0.64
CA LYS A 23 -4.42 1.70 1.31
C LYS A 23 -5.06 1.96 2.68
N HIS A 24 -6.38 1.83 2.79
CA HIS A 24 -7.10 1.89 4.05
C HIS A 24 -6.70 0.75 5.00
N PHE A 25 -6.72 -0.49 4.53
CA PHE A 25 -6.27 -1.62 5.35
C PHE A 25 -4.78 -1.57 5.70
N ALA A 26 -3.92 -1.05 4.82
CA ALA A 26 -2.52 -0.85 5.15
C ALA A 26 -2.35 0.15 6.29
N THR A 27 -3.09 1.27 6.27
CA THR A 27 -3.09 2.25 7.35
C THR A 27 -3.62 1.64 8.65
N PHE A 28 -4.74 0.91 8.60
CA PHE A 28 -5.31 0.20 9.75
C PHE A 28 -4.30 -0.77 10.37
N ASP A 29 -3.68 -1.63 9.57
CA ASP A 29 -2.70 -2.62 10.03
C ASP A 29 -1.45 -1.97 10.65
N LEU A 30 -0.97 -0.86 10.08
CA LEU A 30 0.16 -0.13 10.64
C LEU A 30 -0.19 0.47 12.01
N ILE A 31 -1.38 1.07 12.16
CA ILE A 31 -1.85 1.63 13.44
C ILE A 31 -1.98 0.51 14.48
N GLU A 32 -2.53 -0.64 14.11
CA GLU A 32 -2.82 -1.74 15.01
C GLU A 32 -1.56 -2.47 15.47
N LYS A 33 -0.62 -2.74 14.56
CA LYS A 33 0.47 -3.69 14.80
C LYS A 33 1.81 -3.02 15.10
N MET A 34 2.11 -1.89 14.44
CA MET A 34 3.45 -1.29 14.52
C MET A 34 3.84 -0.79 15.91
N PRO A 35 2.98 -0.14 16.72
CA PRO A 35 3.38 0.29 18.05
C PRO A 35 3.81 -0.88 18.95
N GLY A 36 3.10 -2.01 18.87
CA GLY A 36 3.46 -3.24 19.60
C GLY A 36 4.83 -3.80 19.17
N TRP A 37 5.07 -3.88 17.85
CA TRP A 37 6.34 -4.35 17.32
C TRP A 37 7.51 -3.42 17.69
N LEU A 38 7.34 -2.11 17.56
CA LEU A 38 8.37 -1.14 17.93
C LEU A 38 8.69 -1.23 19.43
N SER A 39 7.67 -1.33 20.29
CA SER A 39 7.86 -1.49 21.74
C SER A 39 8.57 -2.80 22.07
N PHE A 40 8.20 -3.91 21.43
CA PHE A 40 8.86 -5.20 21.64
C PHE A 40 10.33 -5.17 21.23
N VAL A 41 10.65 -4.61 20.07
CA VAL A 41 12.05 -4.47 19.60
C VAL A 41 12.84 -3.59 20.56
N ALA A 42 12.30 -2.44 20.97
CA ALA A 42 12.95 -1.55 21.92
C ALA A 42 13.20 -2.24 23.26
N PHE A 43 12.26 -3.04 23.75
CA PHE A 43 12.40 -3.81 24.99
C PHE A 43 13.53 -4.85 24.88
N VAL A 44 13.55 -5.63 23.80
CA VAL A 44 14.59 -6.64 23.55
C VAL A 44 15.98 -5.99 23.48
N VAL A 45 16.11 -4.92 22.67
CA VAL A 45 17.38 -4.18 22.55
C VAL A 45 17.81 -3.58 23.89
N GLY A 46 16.86 -3.04 24.68
CA GLY A 46 17.14 -2.50 26.01
C GLY A 46 17.71 -3.53 26.97
N ILE A 47 17.17 -4.76 26.98
CA ILE A 47 17.71 -5.86 27.80
C ILE A 47 19.12 -6.24 27.33
N TYR A 48 19.32 -6.45 26.02
CA TYR A 48 20.64 -6.82 25.49
C TYR A 48 21.69 -5.74 25.71
N ALA A 49 21.31 -4.46 25.73
CA ALA A 49 22.20 -3.34 25.99
C ALA A 49 22.85 -3.40 27.41
N LEU A 50 22.24 -4.13 28.34
CA LEU A 50 22.84 -4.37 29.67
C LEU A 50 24.05 -5.29 29.61
N PHE A 51 24.17 -6.15 28.62
CA PHE A 51 25.18 -7.19 28.49
C PHE A 51 26.15 -6.97 27.32
N VAL A 52 25.72 -6.21 26.32
CA VAL A 52 26.43 -5.99 25.05
C VAL A 52 26.84 -4.52 24.93
N PRO A 53 28.08 -4.13 25.22
CA PRO A 53 28.52 -2.73 25.27
C PRO A 53 28.27 -1.94 23.98
N VAL A 54 28.32 -2.61 22.82
CA VAL A 54 28.02 -1.99 21.51
C VAL A 54 26.59 -1.46 21.42
N LEU A 55 25.62 -2.07 22.11
CA LEU A 55 24.24 -1.63 22.16
C LEU A 55 23.98 -0.49 23.18
N ALA A 56 24.97 -0.22 24.05
CA ALA A 56 24.88 0.89 25.00
C ALA A 56 25.49 2.20 24.47
N THR A 57 25.76 2.27 23.16
CA THR A 57 26.33 3.47 22.53
C THR A 57 25.27 4.55 22.26
N ASN A 58 25.72 5.81 22.13
CA ASN A 58 24.83 6.94 21.84
C ASN A 58 24.03 6.74 20.54
N GLN A 59 24.60 6.06 19.53
CA GLN A 59 23.93 5.79 18.25
C GLN A 59 22.71 4.86 18.47
N PHE A 60 22.86 3.80 19.25
CA PHE A 60 21.76 2.91 19.57
C PHE A 60 20.71 3.59 20.45
N SER A 61 21.12 4.39 21.43
CA SER A 61 20.20 5.19 22.25
C SER A 61 19.37 6.16 21.38
N ALA A 62 20.01 6.85 20.44
CA ALA A 62 19.33 7.73 19.50
C ALA A 62 18.33 6.96 18.60
N ALA A 63 18.69 5.75 18.12
CA ALA A 63 17.78 4.90 17.36
C ALA A 63 16.55 4.48 18.18
N MET A 64 16.73 4.15 19.47
CA MET A 64 15.60 3.81 20.37
C MET A 64 14.66 5.00 20.61
N ILE A 65 15.21 6.22 20.72
CA ILE A 65 14.40 7.44 20.81
C ILE A 65 13.56 7.62 19.52
N LEU A 66 14.16 7.41 18.34
CA LEU A 66 13.45 7.47 17.08
C LEU A 66 12.32 6.43 16.99
N PHE A 67 12.52 5.21 17.49
CA PHE A 67 11.45 4.22 17.59
C PHE A 67 10.30 4.68 18.50
N GLY A 68 10.61 5.32 19.62
CA GLY A 68 9.61 5.92 20.50
C GLY A 68 8.82 7.01 19.80
N ILE A 69 9.49 7.93 19.09
CA ILE A 69 8.84 8.99 18.31
C ILE A 69 7.97 8.41 17.20
N ALA A 70 8.45 7.39 16.47
CA ALA A 70 7.67 6.70 15.44
C ALA A 70 6.42 6.03 16.03
N SER A 71 6.53 5.41 17.21
CA SER A 71 5.39 4.81 17.92
C SER A 71 4.35 5.87 18.32
N LEU A 72 4.77 7.01 18.83
CA LEU A 72 3.88 8.13 19.15
C LEU A 72 3.20 8.70 17.91
N TYR A 73 3.94 8.88 16.83
CA TYR A 73 3.38 9.32 15.54
C TYR A 73 2.27 8.38 15.04
N ILE A 74 2.50 7.06 15.09
CA ILE A 74 1.51 6.07 14.68
C ILE A 74 0.30 6.10 15.63
N SER A 75 0.54 6.18 16.94
CA SER A 75 -0.53 6.21 17.96
C SER A 75 -1.46 7.43 17.81
N ALA A 76 -0.99 8.53 17.23
CA ALA A 76 -1.83 9.70 16.94
C ALA A 76 -2.98 9.42 15.94
N TYR A 77 -2.89 8.32 15.17
CA TYR A 77 -3.95 7.89 14.26
C TYR A 77 -4.96 6.93 14.91
N ASN A 78 -4.72 6.50 16.15
CA ASN A 78 -5.52 5.45 16.80
C ASN A 78 -6.99 5.86 16.97
N ALA A 79 -7.28 7.14 17.21
CA ALA A 79 -8.65 7.66 17.34
C ALA A 79 -9.48 7.48 16.05
N GLU A 80 -8.84 7.42 14.89
CA GLU A 80 -9.50 7.29 13.59
C GLU A 80 -9.37 5.88 13.00
N LYS A 81 -8.75 4.93 13.72
CA LYS A 81 -8.47 3.57 13.24
C LYS A 81 -9.70 2.88 12.64
N GLN A 82 -10.85 2.98 13.30
CA GLN A 82 -12.08 2.37 12.82
C GLN A 82 -12.54 2.92 11.46
N LYS A 83 -12.34 4.22 11.20
CA LYS A 83 -12.68 4.81 9.90
C LYS A 83 -11.89 4.20 8.74
N TYR A 84 -10.63 3.80 8.99
CA TYR A 84 -9.83 3.12 7.98
C TYR A 84 -10.33 1.70 7.72
N GLU A 85 -10.72 0.97 8.76
CA GLU A 85 -11.30 -0.35 8.61
C GLU A 85 -12.62 -0.30 7.82
N ASP A 86 -13.52 0.61 8.19
CA ASP A 86 -14.83 0.75 7.56
C ASP A 86 -14.71 1.22 6.10
N GLY A 87 -13.81 2.19 5.83
CA GLY A 87 -13.50 2.62 4.47
C GLY A 87 -12.92 1.50 3.62
N GLY A 88 -12.01 0.70 4.19
CA GLY A 88 -11.46 -0.48 3.51
C GLY A 88 -12.51 -1.53 3.19
N LYS A 89 -13.44 -1.82 4.11
CA LYS A 89 -14.56 -2.74 3.90
C LYS A 89 -15.52 -2.24 2.83
N LEU A 90 -15.90 -0.96 2.87
CA LEU A 90 -16.77 -0.34 1.88
C LEU A 90 -16.17 -0.45 0.46
N LEU A 91 -14.92 0.01 0.31
CA LEU A 91 -14.22 -0.03 -0.99
C LEU A 91 -14.06 -1.46 -1.50
N THR A 92 -13.79 -2.43 -0.62
CA THR A 92 -13.74 -3.85 -0.99
C THR A 92 -15.10 -4.37 -1.48
N GLY A 93 -16.19 -3.97 -0.83
CA GLY A 93 -17.54 -4.30 -1.28
C GLY A 93 -17.83 -3.74 -2.68
N CYS A 94 -17.49 -2.47 -2.92
CA CYS A 94 -17.64 -1.84 -4.24
C CYS A 94 -16.73 -2.51 -5.30
N TYR A 95 -15.49 -2.84 -4.95
CA TYR A 95 -14.57 -3.60 -5.82
C TYR A 95 -15.17 -4.93 -6.27
N ASN A 96 -15.72 -5.71 -5.33
CA ASN A 96 -16.32 -7.00 -5.64
C ASN A 96 -17.56 -6.86 -6.54
N ARG A 97 -18.36 -5.81 -6.34
CA ARG A 97 -19.50 -5.50 -7.22
C ARG A 97 -19.04 -5.12 -8.63
N LEU A 98 -17.97 -4.32 -8.76
CA LEU A 98 -17.37 -4.00 -10.07
C LEU A 98 -16.83 -5.25 -10.77
N ARG A 99 -16.19 -6.16 -10.00
CA ARG A 99 -15.70 -7.43 -10.55
C ARG A 99 -16.85 -8.29 -11.09
N ALA A 100 -17.96 -8.38 -10.38
CA ALA A 100 -19.14 -9.09 -10.83
C ALA A 100 -19.71 -8.45 -12.12
N LEU A 101 -19.85 -7.13 -12.13
CA LEU A 101 -20.31 -6.37 -13.31
C LEU A 101 -19.37 -6.57 -14.52
N TYR A 102 -18.05 -6.62 -14.29
CA TYR A 102 -17.06 -6.89 -15.35
C TYR A 102 -17.31 -8.24 -16.03
N TYR A 103 -17.45 -9.31 -15.25
CA TYR A 103 -17.70 -10.64 -15.80
C TYR A 103 -19.07 -10.76 -16.46
N GLU A 104 -20.09 -10.09 -15.95
CA GLU A 104 -21.40 -10.01 -16.58
C GLU A 104 -21.29 -9.38 -17.96
N VAL A 105 -20.73 -8.17 -18.07
CA VAL A 105 -20.52 -7.46 -19.35
C VAL A 105 -19.62 -8.26 -20.29
N HIS A 106 -18.57 -8.89 -19.77
CA HIS A 106 -17.64 -9.70 -20.56
C HIS A 106 -18.35 -10.89 -21.26
N SER A 107 -19.32 -11.50 -20.61
CA SER A 107 -20.08 -12.63 -21.15
C SER A 107 -21.15 -12.24 -22.19
N MET A 108 -21.50 -10.96 -22.29
CA MET A 108 -22.55 -10.48 -23.18
C MET A 108 -22.08 -10.31 -24.63
N SER A 109 -23.04 -10.28 -25.57
CA SER A 109 -22.79 -9.94 -26.98
C SER A 109 -22.45 -8.46 -27.14
N ASP A 110 -21.60 -8.14 -28.12
CA ASP A 110 -21.22 -6.75 -28.46
C ASP A 110 -22.39 -5.91 -28.97
N ALA A 111 -23.47 -6.55 -29.46
CA ALA A 111 -24.69 -5.90 -29.91
C ALA A 111 -25.66 -5.51 -28.77
N THR A 112 -25.31 -5.79 -27.50
CA THR A 112 -26.13 -5.51 -26.32
C THR A 112 -26.19 -4.00 -26.04
N ASP A 113 -27.34 -3.48 -25.59
CA ASP A 113 -27.41 -2.15 -24.99
C ASP A 113 -26.84 -2.18 -23.55
N PHE A 114 -25.78 -1.46 -23.35
CA PHE A 114 -25.05 -1.40 -22.06
C PHE A 114 -25.50 -0.23 -21.17
N SER A 115 -26.55 0.49 -21.48
CA SER A 115 -26.99 1.67 -20.72
C SER A 115 -27.27 1.36 -19.24
N ALA A 116 -27.89 0.24 -18.93
CA ALA A 116 -28.16 -0.22 -17.56
C ALA A 116 -26.87 -0.54 -16.80
N HIS A 117 -25.86 -1.14 -17.47
CA HIS A 117 -24.57 -1.49 -16.87
C HIS A 117 -23.71 -0.24 -16.60
N VAL A 118 -23.80 0.78 -17.45
CA VAL A 118 -23.18 2.09 -17.19
C VAL A 118 -23.79 2.75 -15.95
N THR A 119 -25.10 2.69 -15.81
CA THR A 119 -25.78 3.22 -14.61
C THR A 119 -25.34 2.45 -13.36
N ALA A 120 -25.33 1.11 -13.42
CA ALA A 120 -24.88 0.27 -12.31
C ALA A 120 -23.41 0.55 -11.92
N HIS A 121 -22.51 0.74 -12.90
CA HIS A 121 -21.12 1.16 -12.64
C HIS A 121 -21.07 2.49 -11.89
N ASN A 122 -21.82 3.51 -12.37
CA ASN A 122 -21.80 4.85 -11.76
C ASN A 122 -22.35 4.83 -10.34
N ASP A 123 -23.38 4.04 -10.06
CA ASP A 123 -23.95 3.88 -8.72
C ASP A 123 -22.95 3.21 -7.76
N ILE A 124 -22.25 2.17 -8.21
CA ILE A 124 -21.20 1.51 -7.42
C ILE A 124 -20.06 2.49 -7.13
N TYR A 125 -19.62 3.22 -8.15
CA TYR A 125 -18.51 4.16 -8.02
C TYR A 125 -18.86 5.35 -7.12
N ALA A 126 -20.06 5.90 -7.23
CA ALA A 126 -20.54 6.98 -6.37
C ALA A 126 -20.62 6.53 -4.88
N ALA A 127 -21.13 5.31 -4.63
CA ALA A 127 -21.21 4.77 -3.27
C ALA A 127 -19.85 4.62 -2.60
N ALA A 128 -18.77 4.40 -3.36
CA ALA A 128 -17.43 4.19 -2.84
C ALA A 128 -16.83 5.40 -2.10
N PHE A 129 -17.27 6.62 -2.43
CA PHE A 129 -16.70 7.85 -1.85
C PHE A 129 -17.40 8.34 -0.59
N ALA A 130 -18.48 7.69 -0.16
CA ALA A 130 -19.31 8.17 0.95
C ALA A 130 -18.56 8.23 2.30
N HIS A 131 -17.54 7.40 2.52
CA HIS A 131 -16.87 7.25 3.83
C HIS A 131 -15.35 6.99 3.70
N THR A 132 -14.68 7.55 2.70
CA THR A 132 -13.24 7.36 2.54
C THR A 132 -12.44 8.42 3.31
N VAL A 133 -11.29 8.01 3.90
CA VAL A 133 -10.36 8.89 4.59
C VAL A 133 -9.17 9.19 3.68
N SER A 134 -8.96 10.47 3.36
CA SER A 134 -7.88 10.90 2.47
C SER A 134 -6.50 10.88 3.15
N LYS A 135 -6.45 11.22 4.46
CA LYS A 135 -5.20 11.23 5.23
C LYS A 135 -4.75 9.80 5.51
N GLN A 136 -3.57 9.44 5.05
CA GLN A 136 -2.99 8.11 5.23
C GLN A 136 -1.68 8.20 6.02
N ILE A 137 -1.32 7.12 6.73
CA ILE A 137 -0.07 7.05 7.49
C ILE A 137 1.12 6.85 6.54
N PHE A 138 2.29 7.33 6.94
CA PHE A 138 3.53 7.12 6.21
C PHE A 138 3.79 5.61 5.98
N LEU A 139 4.32 5.23 4.82
CA LEU A 139 4.53 3.85 4.35
C LEU A 139 3.25 3.06 4.01
N SER A 140 2.05 3.57 4.25
CA SER A 140 0.81 2.87 3.86
C SER A 140 0.73 2.61 2.35
N ASP A 141 1.27 3.50 1.52
CA ASP A 141 1.32 3.32 0.07
C ASP A 141 2.18 2.11 -0.34
N TRP A 142 3.34 1.91 0.27
CA TRP A 142 4.22 0.77 -0.02
C TRP A 142 3.56 -0.55 0.39
N TYR A 143 2.96 -0.56 1.57
CA TYR A 143 2.27 -1.75 2.06
C TYR A 143 0.98 -2.03 1.28
N ALA A 144 0.23 -1.00 0.88
CA ALA A 144 -0.93 -1.14 0.00
C ALA A 144 -0.54 -1.69 -1.38
N HIS A 145 0.57 -1.22 -1.94
CA HIS A 145 1.12 -1.73 -3.21
C HIS A 145 1.40 -3.23 -3.13
N TYR A 146 2.11 -3.67 -2.08
CA TYR A 146 2.34 -5.08 -1.83
C TYR A 146 1.02 -5.85 -1.72
N LYS A 147 0.07 -5.40 -0.89
CA LYS A 147 -1.22 -6.07 -0.72
C LYS A 147 -2.05 -6.12 -1.99
N PHE A 148 -1.99 -5.09 -2.83
CA PHE A 148 -2.78 -5.05 -4.06
C PHE A 148 -2.19 -5.95 -5.15
N PHE A 149 -0.90 -5.82 -5.46
CA PHE A 149 -0.30 -6.55 -6.58
C PHE A 149 0.10 -7.99 -6.27
N TRP A 150 0.30 -8.35 -4.99
CA TRP A 150 0.79 -9.68 -4.61
C TRP A 150 -0.21 -10.53 -3.82
N GLN A 151 -1.24 -9.91 -3.25
CA GLN A 151 -2.24 -10.63 -2.45
C GLN A 151 -3.67 -10.55 -2.99
N GLN A 152 -3.95 -9.64 -3.94
CA GLN A 152 -5.27 -9.44 -4.51
C GLN A 152 -5.37 -10.13 -5.88
N GLU A 153 -6.52 -10.72 -6.16
CA GLU A 153 -6.85 -11.18 -7.51
C GLU A 153 -7.17 -9.98 -8.41
N ILE A 154 -6.23 -9.63 -9.28
CA ILE A 154 -6.32 -8.46 -10.17
C ILE A 154 -6.35 -8.84 -11.66
N GLN A 155 -6.44 -10.13 -11.99
CA GLN A 155 -6.34 -10.62 -13.37
C GLN A 155 -7.30 -9.89 -14.31
N TRP A 156 -8.56 -9.74 -13.92
CA TRP A 156 -9.59 -9.05 -14.71
C TRP A 156 -9.28 -7.56 -14.96
N ILE A 157 -8.52 -6.92 -14.08
CA ILE A 157 -8.02 -5.55 -14.27
C ILE A 157 -6.80 -5.58 -15.19
N ASP A 158 -5.90 -6.56 -14.99
CA ASP A 158 -4.67 -6.70 -15.76
C ASP A 158 -4.95 -6.99 -17.25
N GLU A 159 -6.04 -7.72 -17.57
CA GLU A 159 -6.54 -7.91 -18.94
C GLU A 159 -6.73 -6.59 -19.70
N GLN A 160 -7.12 -5.51 -19.00
CA GLN A 160 -7.38 -4.20 -19.59
C GLN A 160 -6.22 -3.22 -19.45
N LYS A 161 -5.43 -3.34 -18.36
CA LYS A 161 -4.37 -2.35 -18.03
C LYS A 161 -2.96 -2.83 -18.38
N HIS A 162 -2.73 -4.15 -18.52
CA HIS A 162 -1.43 -4.75 -18.86
C HIS A 162 -0.29 -4.25 -17.96
N PHE A 163 -0.41 -4.51 -16.65
CA PHE A 163 0.55 -4.07 -15.64
C PHE A 163 1.96 -4.63 -15.87
N THR A 164 2.94 -3.76 -15.90
CA THR A 164 4.35 -4.13 -15.97
C THR A 164 5.00 -4.15 -14.59
N LEU A 165 6.02 -5.01 -14.39
CA LEU A 165 6.64 -5.21 -13.09
C LEU A 165 7.27 -3.92 -12.53
N LEU A 166 8.11 -3.27 -13.33
CA LEU A 166 8.91 -2.13 -12.87
C LEU A 166 8.12 -0.82 -12.81
N ARG A 167 7.13 -0.66 -13.69
CA ARG A 167 6.36 0.59 -13.77
C ARG A 167 5.19 0.60 -12.82
N ASP A 168 4.47 -0.52 -12.71
CA ASP A 168 3.17 -0.57 -12.07
C ASP A 168 3.16 -1.39 -10.77
N LYS A 169 3.95 -2.49 -10.70
CA LYS A 169 3.96 -3.43 -9.55
C LYS A 169 4.96 -3.06 -8.46
N LEU A 170 5.80 -2.05 -8.67
CA LEU A 170 6.71 -1.50 -7.65
C LEU A 170 6.42 -0.01 -7.45
N PRO A 171 6.30 0.47 -6.18
CA PRO A 171 6.12 1.89 -5.91
C PRO A 171 7.33 2.69 -6.44
N LEU A 172 7.08 3.77 -7.17
CA LEU A 172 8.16 4.61 -7.71
C LEU A 172 9.10 5.12 -6.60
N THR A 173 8.54 5.54 -5.47
CA THR A 173 9.32 6.00 -4.31
C THR A 173 10.18 4.89 -3.71
N PHE A 174 9.73 3.63 -3.73
CA PHE A 174 10.51 2.48 -3.31
C PHE A 174 11.69 2.23 -4.26
N THR A 175 11.45 2.23 -5.57
CA THR A 175 12.52 2.04 -6.57
C THR A 175 13.58 3.14 -6.51
N VAL A 176 13.16 4.40 -6.32
CA VAL A 176 14.08 5.53 -6.13
C VAL A 176 14.88 5.38 -4.82
N ALA A 177 14.25 5.00 -3.71
CA ALA A 177 14.94 4.79 -2.44
C ALA A 177 15.98 3.66 -2.52
N VAL A 178 15.63 2.53 -3.17
CA VAL A 178 16.56 1.40 -3.38
C VAL A 178 17.73 1.82 -4.28
N ALA A 179 17.46 2.54 -5.37
CA ALA A 179 18.52 3.04 -6.26
C ALA A 179 19.47 4.00 -5.54
N ALA A 180 18.94 4.93 -4.74
CA ALA A 180 19.74 5.85 -3.93
C ALA A 180 20.60 5.12 -2.89
N ALA A 181 20.03 4.13 -2.20
CA ALA A 181 20.78 3.31 -1.23
C ALA A 181 21.90 2.52 -1.93
N PHE A 182 21.64 1.96 -3.11
CA PHE A 182 22.64 1.22 -3.89
C PHE A 182 23.79 2.14 -4.34
N ILE A 183 23.49 3.34 -4.82
CA ILE A 183 24.51 4.35 -5.17
C ILE A 183 25.33 4.75 -3.95
N ALA A 184 24.69 4.97 -2.80
CA ALA A 184 25.39 5.30 -1.56
C ALA A 184 26.34 4.19 -1.11
N LEU A 185 25.94 2.91 -1.24
CA LEU A 185 26.80 1.76 -0.94
C LEU A 185 28.00 1.67 -1.90
N ILE A 186 27.81 1.91 -3.19
CA ILE A 186 28.93 1.94 -4.17
C ILE A 186 29.93 3.05 -3.81
N VAL A 187 29.43 4.27 -3.54
CA VAL A 187 30.29 5.41 -3.17
C VAL A 187 31.04 5.14 -1.86
N TYR A 188 30.37 4.55 -0.87
CA TYR A 188 31.00 4.16 0.39
C TYR A 188 32.07 3.08 0.18
N GLY A 189 31.78 2.05 -0.61
CA GLY A 189 32.74 1.00 -0.95
C GLY A 189 33.94 1.53 -1.71
N ALA A 190 33.74 2.40 -2.70
CA ALA A 190 34.83 3.01 -3.48
C ALA A 190 35.74 3.89 -2.62
N ARG A 191 35.19 4.65 -1.66
CA ARG A 191 35.96 5.46 -0.72
C ARG A 191 36.82 4.62 0.23
N ASN A 192 36.30 3.51 0.71
CA ASN A 192 37.05 2.64 1.62
C ASN A 192 38.05 1.73 0.90
N TRP A 193 37.80 1.39 -0.37
CA TRP A 193 38.74 0.62 -1.19
C TRP A 193 40.03 1.37 -1.48
N SER A 194 39.97 2.69 -1.71
CA SER A 194 41.14 3.54 -1.91
C SER A 194 42.08 3.63 -0.69
N GLY A 195 41.55 3.35 0.53
CA GLY A 195 42.35 3.26 1.76
C GLY A 195 43.09 1.91 1.98
N PHE A 196 42.78 0.88 1.15
CA PHE A 196 43.45 -0.44 1.26
C PHE A 196 44.66 -0.59 0.30
N CYS A 197 44.82 0.33 -0.67
CA CYS A 197 45.91 0.33 -1.66
C CYS A 197 47.00 1.37 -1.38
N SER A 198 46.96 2.03 -0.26
CA SER A 198 48.01 2.93 0.27
C SER A 198 48.66 2.33 1.51
#